data_7a6fc3719145ea5001c4f0363f594540
#
_entry.id   7a6fc3719145ea5001c4f0363f594540
#
_cell.length_a   1.000
_cell.length_b   1.000
_cell.length_c   1.000
_cell.angle_alpha   90.00
_cell.angle_beta   90.00
_cell.angle_gamma   90.00
#
_symmetry.space_group_name_H-M   'P 1'
#
loop_
_entity.id
_entity.type
_entity.pdbx_description
1 polymer ?
#
loop_
_entity_poly.entity_id
_entity_poly.type
_entity_poly.pdbx_seq_one_letter_code
_entity_poly.pdbx_strand_id
1 'polypeptide(L)'
;MTMRSRESKVAWFIGMLLVLGGAQRAAGQNPQDDRLRNDWAFLARYRDENERLGPPRPGEQRVVFYGNSITEVWAKYFPTQFAGKPYIGRGISGQTTPQLLVRFRQDVIELKPAVVVILAGTNDIAGNTGPSTLEMIEGNIVSLIEVAKANSIAVVLCSVLPAFDYPWKKGLEPAPKIVALNAWLKNYAATHGIVYVDYHSAMADERQGLPARYSSDGVHPNEAGYLVMAPLVEAGVTQALKAR
;
A
#
# COMPACT_ATOMS: atom_id res chain seq x y z
N MET A 1 -32.67 31.86 91.92
CA MET A 1 -33.04 30.65 91.21
C MET A 1 -32.85 30.96 89.73
N THR A 2 -31.65 30.76 89.25
CA THR A 2 -31.20 31.16 87.92
C THR A 2 -30.60 29.96 87.22
N MET A 3 -31.31 29.48 86.22
CA MET A 3 -30.87 28.39 85.31
C MET A 3 -29.99 29.01 84.21
N ARG A 4 -28.73 28.58 84.14
CA ARG A 4 -27.79 28.85 83.04
C ARG A 4 -28.02 27.85 81.94
N SER A 5 -28.40 28.33 80.75
CA SER A 5 -28.41 27.57 79.53
C SER A 5 -26.98 27.39 78.98
N ARG A 6 -26.58 26.15 78.68
CA ARG A 6 -25.35 25.82 77.98
C ARG A 6 -25.61 25.85 76.46
N GLU A 7 -25.04 26.81 75.79
CA GLU A 7 -24.97 26.80 74.32
C GLU A 7 -23.84 25.87 73.89
N SER A 8 -24.19 24.85 73.12
CA SER A 8 -23.21 23.95 72.47
C SER A 8 -22.84 24.53 71.09
N LYS A 9 -21.59 24.96 70.95
CA LYS A 9 -21.01 25.37 69.67
C LYS A 9 -20.66 24.12 68.86
N VAL A 10 -21.46 23.83 67.81
CA VAL A 10 -21.12 22.84 66.78
C VAL A 10 -20.20 23.53 65.78
N ALA A 11 -18.94 23.11 65.77
CA ALA A 11 -17.96 23.54 64.77
C ALA A 11 -18.14 22.69 63.50
N TRP A 12 -18.53 23.32 62.41
CA TRP A 12 -18.56 22.73 61.08
C TRP A 12 -17.14 22.70 60.51
N PHE A 13 -16.55 21.53 60.42
CA PHE A 13 -15.36 21.33 59.62
C PHE A 13 -15.78 21.14 58.14
N ILE A 14 -15.61 22.18 57.34
CA ILE A 14 -15.69 22.07 55.88
C ILE A 14 -14.39 21.48 55.40
N GLY A 15 -14.40 20.17 55.17
CA GLY A 15 -13.32 19.46 54.51
C GLY A 15 -13.27 19.86 53.01
N MET A 16 -12.32 20.68 52.65
CA MET A 16 -12.05 21.04 51.27
C MET A 16 -11.33 19.87 50.61
N LEU A 17 -12.06 18.99 49.92
CA LEU A 17 -11.49 17.96 49.05
C LEU A 17 -10.87 18.64 47.84
N LEU A 18 -9.55 18.82 47.86
CA LEU A 18 -8.75 19.11 46.67
C LEU A 18 -8.76 17.88 45.74
N VAL A 19 -9.66 17.86 44.77
CA VAL A 19 -9.60 16.97 43.65
C VAL A 19 -8.42 17.41 42.78
N LEU A 20 -7.25 16.79 43.00
CA LEU A 20 -6.13 16.83 42.07
C LEU A 20 -6.55 16.05 40.82
N GLY A 21 -7.25 16.71 39.93
CA GLY A 21 -7.49 16.24 38.57
C GLY A 21 -6.14 16.23 37.83
N GLY A 22 -5.39 15.15 38.01
CA GLY A 22 -4.27 14.83 37.16
C GLY A 22 -4.79 14.67 35.72
N ALA A 23 -4.63 15.71 34.89
CA ALA A 23 -4.75 15.53 33.46
C ALA A 23 -3.69 14.52 33.04
N GLN A 24 -4.06 13.23 32.98
CA GLN A 24 -3.30 12.25 32.23
C GLN A 24 -3.29 12.77 30.79
N ARG A 25 -2.18 13.40 30.38
CA ARG A 25 -1.87 13.57 28.98
C ARG A 25 -1.92 12.18 28.38
N ALA A 26 -2.95 11.91 27.60
CA ALA A 26 -3.00 10.75 26.74
C ALA A 26 -1.66 10.72 26.00
N ALA A 27 -0.88 9.67 26.23
CA ALA A 27 0.33 9.42 25.45
C ALA A 27 -0.05 9.58 24.00
N GLY A 28 0.58 10.52 23.28
CA GLY A 28 0.20 10.91 21.93
C GLY A 28 0.09 9.65 21.09
N GLN A 29 -1.12 9.34 20.66
CA GLN A 29 -1.35 8.21 19.77
C GLN A 29 -0.53 8.48 18.51
N ASN A 30 0.27 7.50 18.10
CA ASN A 30 1.05 7.60 16.86
C ASN A 30 0.05 7.86 15.72
N PRO A 31 0.23 8.90 14.89
CA PRO A 31 -0.67 9.18 13.77
C PRO A 31 -0.88 8.00 12.82
N GLN A 32 0.05 7.05 12.81
CA GLN A 32 -0.07 5.81 12.07
C GLN A 32 -1.03 4.82 12.73
N ASP A 33 -1.06 4.75 14.07
CA ASP A 33 -2.01 3.91 14.81
C ASP A 33 -3.43 4.45 14.68
N ASP A 34 -3.61 5.77 14.68
CA ASP A 34 -4.91 6.39 14.47
C ASP A 34 -5.46 6.10 13.06
N ARG A 35 -4.64 6.15 12.04
CA ARG A 35 -5.05 5.78 10.67
C ARG A 35 -5.46 4.32 10.58
N LEU A 36 -4.68 3.41 11.14
CA LEU A 36 -5.01 1.98 11.13
C LEU A 36 -6.33 1.64 11.86
N ARG A 37 -6.73 2.47 12.83
CA ARG A 37 -8.00 2.30 13.56
C ARG A 37 -9.19 2.97 12.87
N ASN A 38 -8.98 4.14 12.29
CA ASN A 38 -10.05 4.98 11.75
C ASN A 38 -10.22 4.85 10.24
N ASP A 39 -9.15 4.57 9.50
CA ASP A 39 -9.13 4.35 8.04
C ASP A 39 -8.05 3.32 7.69
N TRP A 40 -8.26 2.07 8.06
CA TRP A 40 -7.29 0.99 7.92
C TRP A 40 -6.75 0.82 6.49
N ALA A 41 -7.60 0.99 5.48
CA ALA A 41 -7.22 0.85 4.08
C ALA A 41 -6.78 2.18 3.42
N PHE A 42 -6.74 3.30 4.17
CA PHE A 42 -6.41 4.64 3.69
C PHE A 42 -7.33 5.12 2.56
N LEU A 43 -8.62 4.91 2.70
CA LEU A 43 -9.62 5.29 1.71
C LEU A 43 -9.67 6.82 1.45
N ALA A 44 -9.28 7.62 2.44
CA ALA A 44 -9.21 9.06 2.28
C ALA A 44 -8.02 9.54 1.42
N ARG A 45 -6.97 8.69 1.22
CA ARG A 45 -5.66 9.10 0.68
C ARG A 45 -5.74 9.75 -0.70
N TYR A 46 -6.53 9.19 -1.61
CA TYR A 46 -6.64 9.65 -3.00
C TYR A 46 -8.01 10.22 -3.36
N ARG A 47 -8.92 10.39 -2.39
CA ARG A 47 -10.29 10.85 -2.64
C ARG A 47 -10.35 12.12 -3.47
N ASP A 48 -9.71 13.19 -2.98
CA ASP A 48 -9.74 14.50 -3.64
C ASP A 48 -9.04 14.49 -5.01
N GLU A 49 -7.98 13.68 -5.14
CA GLU A 49 -7.28 13.52 -6.43
C GLU A 49 -8.14 12.74 -7.43
N ASN A 50 -8.85 11.72 -6.98
CA ASN A 50 -9.78 10.94 -7.80
C ASN A 50 -10.94 11.80 -8.30
N GLU A 51 -11.52 12.62 -7.42
CA GLU A 51 -12.58 13.58 -7.78
C GLU A 51 -12.11 14.60 -8.82
N ARG A 52 -10.93 15.19 -8.63
CA ARG A 52 -10.36 16.17 -9.58
C ARG A 52 -9.99 15.57 -10.92
N LEU A 53 -9.60 14.30 -10.94
CA LEU A 53 -9.22 13.60 -12.17
C LEU A 53 -10.40 13.42 -13.11
N GLY A 54 -11.58 13.15 -12.57
CA GLY A 54 -12.80 12.92 -13.34
C GLY A 54 -12.74 11.70 -14.28
N PRO A 55 -13.74 11.54 -15.15
CA PRO A 55 -13.79 10.44 -16.12
C PRO A 55 -12.70 10.60 -17.18
N PRO A 56 -12.25 9.47 -17.81
CA PRO A 56 -11.33 9.53 -18.94
C PRO A 56 -11.90 10.36 -20.10
N ARG A 57 -11.04 11.11 -20.80
CA ARG A 57 -11.42 11.81 -22.02
C ARG A 57 -11.72 10.80 -23.13
N PRO A 58 -12.55 11.17 -24.16
CA PRO A 58 -12.75 10.31 -25.31
C PRO A 58 -11.41 9.89 -25.93
N GLY A 59 -11.21 8.56 -26.07
CA GLY A 59 -9.95 8.00 -26.61
C GLY A 59 -8.79 7.92 -25.62
N GLU A 60 -8.91 8.42 -24.39
CA GLU A 60 -7.87 8.31 -23.38
C GLU A 60 -7.70 6.85 -22.93
N GLN A 61 -6.51 6.32 -23.12
CA GLN A 61 -6.12 5.00 -22.61
C GLN A 61 -5.45 5.14 -21.23
N ARG A 62 -6.24 5.54 -20.23
CA ARG A 62 -5.78 5.71 -18.85
C ARG A 62 -5.18 4.42 -18.31
N VAL A 63 -4.02 4.52 -17.66
CA VAL A 63 -3.37 3.41 -16.96
C VAL A 63 -3.20 3.75 -15.49
N VAL A 64 -3.66 2.89 -14.60
CA VAL A 64 -3.48 3.04 -13.16
C VAL A 64 -2.37 2.10 -12.69
N PHE A 65 -1.33 2.65 -12.10
CA PHE A 65 -0.30 1.90 -11.39
C PHE A 65 -0.74 1.73 -9.93
N TYR A 66 -0.97 0.49 -9.52
CA TYR A 66 -1.59 0.17 -8.26
C TYR A 66 -0.67 -0.69 -7.39
N GLY A 67 -0.43 -0.26 -6.14
CA GLY A 67 0.50 -0.96 -5.27
C GLY A 67 0.81 -0.24 -3.97
N ASN A 68 2.02 -0.41 -3.50
CA ASN A 68 2.52 0.08 -2.21
C ASN A 68 3.51 1.26 -2.35
N SER A 69 4.49 1.37 -1.42
CA SER A 69 5.53 2.42 -1.42
C SER A 69 6.33 2.49 -2.71
N ILE A 70 6.63 1.34 -3.33
CA ILE A 70 7.37 1.30 -4.59
C ILE A 70 6.59 2.04 -5.68
N THR A 71 5.30 1.80 -5.79
CA THR A 71 4.41 2.50 -6.73
C THR A 71 4.21 3.97 -6.34
N GLU A 72 4.07 4.28 -5.06
CA GLU A 72 3.90 5.66 -4.57
C GLU A 72 5.10 6.53 -4.90
N VAL A 73 6.31 6.02 -4.67
CA VAL A 73 7.55 6.74 -4.99
C VAL A 73 7.74 6.86 -6.49
N TRP A 74 7.44 5.79 -7.25
CA TRP A 74 7.58 5.80 -8.71
C TRP A 74 6.72 6.87 -9.39
N ALA A 75 5.52 7.13 -8.87
CA ALA A 75 4.64 8.15 -9.42
C ALA A 75 5.28 9.55 -9.50
N LYS A 76 6.29 9.85 -8.68
CA LYS A 76 7.06 11.10 -8.73
C LYS A 76 7.91 11.23 -10.01
N TYR A 77 8.29 10.11 -10.61
CA TYR A 77 9.08 10.05 -11.84
C TYR A 77 8.23 9.96 -13.12
N PHE A 78 6.91 9.78 -13.01
CA PHE A 78 6.03 9.65 -14.17
C PHE A 78 6.11 10.84 -15.14
N PRO A 79 6.18 12.11 -14.68
CA PRO A 79 6.30 13.26 -15.60
C PRO A 79 7.53 13.20 -16.51
N THR A 80 8.62 12.57 -16.06
CA THR A 80 9.87 12.45 -16.83
C THR A 80 9.96 11.11 -17.56
N GLN A 81 9.62 9.99 -16.91
CA GLN A 81 9.76 8.65 -17.49
C GLN A 81 8.64 8.31 -18.47
N PHE A 82 7.44 8.85 -18.25
CA PHE A 82 6.25 8.59 -19.06
C PHE A 82 5.60 9.87 -19.56
N ALA A 83 6.42 10.81 -20.02
CA ALA A 83 5.94 12.13 -20.47
C ALA A 83 4.79 12.02 -21.49
N GLY A 84 3.70 12.73 -21.22
CA GLY A 84 2.51 12.75 -22.08
C GLY A 84 1.62 11.49 -22.00
N LYS A 85 1.98 10.49 -21.20
CA LYS A 85 1.13 9.30 -20.99
C LYS A 85 0.07 9.57 -19.91
N PRO A 86 -1.16 9.08 -20.08
CA PRO A 86 -2.22 9.20 -19.06
C PRO A 86 -2.05 8.17 -17.95
N TYR A 87 -0.88 8.17 -17.30
CA TYR A 87 -0.52 7.23 -16.25
C TYR A 87 -0.72 7.83 -14.88
N ILE A 88 -1.35 7.08 -13.99
CA ILE A 88 -1.77 7.51 -12.67
C ILE A 88 -1.22 6.56 -11.62
N GLY A 89 -0.47 7.11 -10.67
CA GLY A 89 0.01 6.37 -9.51
C GLY A 89 -1.05 6.32 -8.40
N ARG A 90 -1.34 5.11 -7.90
CA ARG A 90 -2.20 4.85 -6.75
C ARG A 90 -1.50 3.88 -5.78
N GLY A 91 -0.24 4.16 -5.50
CA GLY A 91 0.54 3.48 -4.48
C GLY A 91 0.35 4.09 -3.10
N ILE A 92 0.35 3.28 -2.04
CA ILE A 92 0.36 3.76 -0.65
C ILE A 92 1.39 2.96 0.14
N SER A 93 2.33 3.66 0.76
CA SER A 93 3.43 3.07 1.51
C SER A 93 2.95 2.13 2.62
N GLY A 94 3.63 0.99 2.75
CA GLY A 94 3.37 -0.01 3.79
C GLY A 94 2.16 -0.92 3.53
N GLN A 95 1.36 -0.67 2.51
CA GLN A 95 0.13 -1.43 2.27
C GLN A 95 0.38 -2.88 1.83
N THR A 96 -0.49 -3.74 2.36
CA THR A 96 -0.60 -5.17 2.05
C THR A 96 -1.76 -5.43 1.10
N THR A 97 -1.81 -6.62 0.53
CA THR A 97 -2.83 -7.01 -0.46
C THR A 97 -4.27 -6.91 0.05
N PRO A 98 -4.62 -7.20 1.33
CA PRO A 98 -5.97 -6.95 1.85
C PRO A 98 -6.37 -5.47 1.81
N GLN A 99 -5.44 -4.54 2.13
CA GLN A 99 -5.70 -3.10 2.06
C GLN A 99 -5.89 -2.64 0.60
N LEU A 100 -5.09 -3.18 -0.31
CA LEU A 100 -5.27 -2.95 -1.75
C LEU A 100 -6.66 -3.41 -2.21
N LEU A 101 -7.10 -4.58 -1.79
CA LEU A 101 -8.41 -5.10 -2.19
C LEU A 101 -9.55 -4.18 -1.74
N VAL A 102 -9.50 -3.67 -0.51
CA VAL A 102 -10.55 -2.78 0.04
C VAL A 102 -10.67 -1.47 -0.75
N ARG A 103 -9.54 -0.83 -1.12
CA ARG A 103 -9.56 0.46 -1.83
C ARG A 103 -9.61 0.34 -3.37
N PHE A 104 -9.63 -0.88 -3.91
CA PHE A 104 -9.54 -1.11 -5.36
C PHE A 104 -10.66 -0.44 -6.16
N ARG A 105 -11.88 -0.43 -5.61
CA ARG A 105 -13.02 0.19 -6.29
C ARG A 105 -12.79 1.67 -6.53
N GLN A 106 -12.52 2.44 -5.47
CA GLN A 106 -12.39 3.90 -5.57
C GLN A 106 -11.12 4.35 -6.30
N ASP A 107 -10.01 3.61 -6.15
CA ASP A 107 -8.70 4.03 -6.66
C ASP A 107 -8.35 3.41 -8.03
N VAL A 108 -9.17 2.47 -8.50
CA VAL A 108 -8.99 1.84 -9.82
C VAL A 108 -10.29 1.82 -10.61
N ILE A 109 -11.33 1.13 -10.14
CA ILE A 109 -12.53 0.87 -10.92
C ILE A 109 -13.25 2.18 -11.31
N GLU A 110 -13.44 3.09 -10.37
CA GLU A 110 -14.14 4.37 -10.59
C GLU A 110 -13.35 5.32 -11.48
N LEU A 111 -12.03 5.15 -11.57
CA LEU A 111 -11.19 5.89 -12.51
C LEU A 111 -11.31 5.41 -13.95
N LYS A 112 -11.99 4.27 -14.20
CA LYS A 112 -12.24 3.67 -15.50
C LYS A 112 -11.00 3.54 -16.38
N PRO A 113 -9.89 2.97 -15.88
CA PRO A 113 -8.69 2.84 -16.68
C PRO A 113 -8.86 1.79 -17.78
N ALA A 114 -8.06 1.92 -18.83
CA ALA A 114 -7.90 0.87 -19.82
C ALA A 114 -7.10 -0.32 -19.26
N VAL A 115 -6.07 -0.02 -18.44
CA VAL A 115 -5.17 -1.00 -17.86
C VAL A 115 -4.91 -0.66 -16.40
N VAL A 116 -4.80 -1.69 -15.56
CA VAL A 116 -4.24 -1.59 -14.22
C VAL A 116 -2.92 -2.39 -14.16
N VAL A 117 -1.87 -1.76 -13.64
CA VAL A 117 -0.57 -2.37 -13.35
C VAL A 117 -0.53 -2.68 -11.86
N ILE A 118 -0.45 -3.96 -11.49
CA ILE A 118 -0.49 -4.40 -10.09
C ILE A 118 0.90 -4.83 -9.65
N LEU A 119 1.44 -4.17 -8.61
CA LEU A 119 2.71 -4.50 -7.95
C LEU A 119 2.48 -4.57 -6.44
N ALA A 120 2.38 -5.78 -5.89
CA ALA A 120 2.00 -6.04 -4.51
C ALA A 120 2.61 -7.33 -3.95
N GLY A 121 2.62 -7.48 -2.61
CA GLY A 121 3.00 -8.71 -1.91
C GLY A 121 4.20 -8.57 -0.97
N THR A 122 5.13 -7.63 -1.20
CA THR A 122 6.32 -7.48 -0.35
C THR A 122 5.98 -7.15 1.11
N ASN A 123 4.99 -6.28 1.34
CA ASN A 123 4.57 -5.89 2.69
C ASN A 123 3.78 -6.99 3.41
N ASP A 124 3.12 -7.85 2.66
CA ASP A 124 2.47 -9.06 3.19
C ASP A 124 3.53 -10.03 3.70
N ILE A 125 4.58 -10.30 2.91
CA ILE A 125 5.73 -11.11 3.31
C ILE A 125 6.42 -10.51 4.54
N ALA A 126 6.52 -9.17 4.62
CA ALA A 126 7.03 -8.46 5.79
C ALA A 126 6.08 -8.55 7.01
N GLY A 127 4.82 -8.93 6.83
CA GLY A 127 3.82 -9.01 7.89
C GLY A 127 3.40 -7.65 8.44
N ASN A 128 3.29 -6.63 7.59
CA ASN A 128 2.97 -5.26 8.01
C ASN A 128 1.57 -5.11 8.62
N THR A 129 0.62 -5.97 8.25
CA THR A 129 -0.74 -5.99 8.82
C THR A 129 -1.05 -7.32 9.54
N GLY A 130 -0.03 -8.05 9.93
CA GLY A 130 -0.12 -9.35 10.57
C GLY A 130 0.48 -10.47 9.72
N PRO A 131 0.47 -11.71 10.24
CA PRO A 131 0.99 -12.86 9.52
C PRO A 131 0.20 -13.11 8.22
N SER A 132 0.92 -13.38 7.13
CA SER A 132 0.33 -13.75 5.83
C SER A 132 1.04 -14.97 5.28
N THR A 133 0.28 -15.93 4.75
CA THR A 133 0.83 -17.02 3.94
C THR A 133 0.90 -16.61 2.47
N LEU A 134 1.65 -17.34 1.64
CA LEU A 134 1.68 -17.07 0.21
C LEU A 134 0.31 -17.25 -0.43
N GLU A 135 -0.44 -18.28 -0.02
CA GLU A 135 -1.79 -18.55 -0.52
C GLU A 135 -2.78 -17.41 -0.21
N MET A 136 -2.63 -16.73 0.93
CA MET A 136 -3.44 -15.55 1.25
C MET A 136 -3.12 -14.38 0.32
N ILE A 137 -1.84 -14.17 0.03
CA ILE A 137 -1.39 -13.13 -0.91
C ILE A 137 -1.91 -13.43 -2.32
N GLU A 138 -1.74 -14.67 -2.77
CA GLU A 138 -2.22 -15.19 -4.05
C GLU A 138 -3.72 -14.99 -4.20
N GLY A 139 -4.52 -15.40 -3.21
CA GLY A 139 -5.97 -15.23 -3.21
C GLY A 139 -6.42 -13.77 -3.31
N ASN A 140 -5.74 -12.85 -2.61
CA ASN A 140 -6.03 -11.42 -2.70
C ASN A 140 -5.69 -10.87 -4.10
N ILE A 141 -4.57 -11.29 -4.69
CA ILE A 141 -4.18 -10.88 -6.06
C ILE A 141 -5.17 -11.43 -7.08
N VAL A 142 -5.61 -12.68 -6.95
CA VAL A 142 -6.67 -13.26 -7.79
C VAL A 142 -7.93 -12.41 -7.72
N SER A 143 -8.36 -12.04 -6.52
CA SER A 143 -9.56 -11.21 -6.33
C SER A 143 -9.42 -9.83 -6.98
N LEU A 144 -8.26 -9.18 -6.89
CA LEU A 144 -7.99 -7.92 -7.60
C LEU A 144 -8.12 -8.09 -9.13
N ILE A 145 -7.58 -9.17 -9.67
CA ILE A 145 -7.61 -9.50 -11.10
C ILE A 145 -9.06 -9.78 -11.55
N GLU A 146 -9.81 -10.57 -10.81
CA GLU A 146 -11.20 -10.89 -11.10
C GLU A 146 -12.08 -9.64 -11.11
N VAL A 147 -11.92 -8.76 -10.12
CA VAL A 147 -12.64 -7.48 -10.05
C VAL A 147 -12.26 -6.57 -11.22
N ALA A 148 -10.97 -6.50 -11.61
CA ALA A 148 -10.54 -5.73 -12.77
C ALA A 148 -11.19 -6.27 -14.06
N LYS A 149 -11.11 -7.58 -14.31
CA LYS A 149 -11.69 -8.24 -15.49
C LYS A 149 -13.21 -8.05 -15.56
N ALA A 150 -13.92 -8.18 -14.44
CA ALA A 150 -15.36 -7.96 -14.36
C ALA A 150 -15.77 -6.52 -14.73
N ASN A 151 -14.85 -5.56 -14.66
CA ASN A 151 -15.04 -4.17 -15.07
C ASN A 151 -14.36 -3.81 -16.40
N SER A 152 -14.01 -4.81 -17.22
CA SER A 152 -13.38 -4.65 -18.54
C SER A 152 -12.03 -3.90 -18.48
N ILE A 153 -11.29 -4.03 -17.39
CA ILE A 153 -9.96 -3.44 -17.19
C ILE A 153 -8.91 -4.53 -17.46
N ALA A 154 -8.02 -4.30 -18.42
CA ALA A 154 -6.91 -5.20 -18.67
C ALA A 154 -5.89 -5.13 -17.50
N VAL A 155 -5.27 -6.25 -17.20
CA VAL A 155 -4.33 -6.36 -16.08
C VAL A 155 -2.91 -6.60 -16.59
N VAL A 156 -1.97 -5.83 -16.05
CA VAL A 156 -0.53 -6.10 -16.09
C VAL A 156 -0.12 -6.52 -14.67
N LEU A 157 0.27 -7.77 -14.51
CA LEU A 157 0.71 -8.31 -13.24
C LEU A 157 2.22 -8.27 -13.15
N CYS A 158 2.76 -7.62 -12.12
CA CYS A 158 4.20 -7.46 -11.96
C CYS A 158 4.75 -8.43 -10.91
N SER A 159 5.97 -8.93 -11.14
CA SER A 159 6.72 -9.62 -10.09
C SER A 159 6.96 -8.70 -8.89
N VAL A 160 6.97 -9.26 -7.69
CA VAL A 160 7.52 -8.61 -6.50
C VAL A 160 9.01 -8.39 -6.73
N LEU A 161 9.52 -7.20 -6.40
CA LEU A 161 10.93 -6.88 -6.55
C LEU A 161 11.80 -7.74 -5.62
N PRO A 162 13.06 -7.97 -5.99
CA PRO A 162 13.98 -8.71 -5.12
C PRO A 162 14.20 -7.96 -3.81
N ALA A 163 14.28 -8.70 -2.70
CA ALA A 163 14.71 -8.20 -1.40
C ALA A 163 15.37 -9.33 -0.63
N PHE A 164 16.64 -9.13 -0.23
CA PHE A 164 17.37 -10.12 0.55
C PHE A 164 16.93 -10.12 2.01
N ASP A 165 16.66 -8.94 2.57
CA ASP A 165 16.11 -8.73 3.91
C ASP A 165 15.33 -7.41 3.95
N TYR A 166 14.56 -7.19 5.01
CA TYR A 166 13.84 -5.93 5.21
C TYR A 166 14.52 -5.09 6.29
N PRO A 167 14.93 -3.83 6.01
CA PRO A 167 15.64 -2.99 6.97
C PRO A 167 14.85 -2.71 8.24
N TRP A 168 13.52 -2.70 8.17
CA TRP A 168 12.62 -2.48 9.31
C TRP A 168 12.23 -3.76 10.05
N LYS A 169 12.55 -4.95 9.51
CA LYS A 169 12.19 -6.25 10.09
C LYS A 169 13.19 -7.31 9.65
N LYS A 170 14.39 -7.21 10.20
CA LYS A 170 15.52 -8.06 9.85
C LYS A 170 15.29 -9.53 10.21
N GLY A 171 15.90 -10.43 9.42
CA GLY A 171 15.91 -11.86 9.67
C GLY A 171 14.64 -12.59 9.23
N LEU A 172 13.78 -11.96 8.41
CA LEU A 172 12.59 -12.61 7.84
C LEU A 172 12.91 -13.49 6.64
N GLU A 173 14.10 -13.37 6.07
CA GLU A 173 14.53 -14.09 4.86
C GLU A 173 13.48 -14.06 3.74
N PRO A 174 13.12 -12.85 3.25
CA PRO A 174 12.03 -12.71 2.28
C PRO A 174 12.37 -13.29 0.91
N ALA A 175 13.64 -13.37 0.53
CA ALA A 175 14.06 -13.75 -0.81
C ALA A 175 13.46 -15.08 -1.29
N PRO A 176 13.51 -16.20 -0.54
CA PRO A 176 12.88 -17.46 -0.98
C PRO A 176 11.35 -17.32 -1.15
N LYS A 177 10.68 -16.57 -0.30
CA LYS A 177 9.24 -16.33 -0.37
C LYS A 177 8.86 -15.50 -1.60
N ILE A 178 9.67 -14.47 -1.91
CA ILE A 178 9.50 -13.63 -3.10
C ILE A 178 9.66 -14.48 -4.36
N VAL A 179 10.70 -15.32 -4.42
CA VAL A 179 10.93 -16.23 -5.57
C VAL A 179 9.73 -17.17 -5.75
N ALA A 180 9.25 -17.79 -4.68
CA ALA A 180 8.09 -18.68 -4.73
C ALA A 180 6.81 -17.96 -5.19
N LEU A 181 6.52 -16.78 -4.63
CA LEU A 181 5.37 -15.97 -5.03
C LEU A 181 5.48 -15.54 -6.51
N ASN A 182 6.66 -15.10 -6.95
CA ASN A 182 6.87 -14.71 -8.35
C ASN A 182 6.72 -15.87 -9.34
N ALA A 183 7.16 -17.07 -8.97
CA ALA A 183 6.93 -18.26 -9.77
C ALA A 183 5.43 -18.55 -9.93
N TRP A 184 4.67 -18.45 -8.84
CA TRP A 184 3.22 -18.60 -8.88
C TRP A 184 2.55 -17.50 -9.71
N LEU A 185 2.89 -16.21 -9.51
CA LEU A 185 2.35 -15.07 -10.28
C LEU A 185 2.56 -15.25 -11.78
N LYS A 186 3.77 -15.66 -12.18
CA LYS A 186 4.13 -15.93 -13.59
C LYS A 186 3.28 -17.04 -14.17
N ASN A 187 3.15 -18.15 -13.46
CA ASN A 187 2.34 -19.29 -13.90
C ASN A 187 0.85 -18.91 -13.98
N TYR A 188 0.33 -18.23 -12.96
CA TYR A 188 -1.06 -17.75 -12.95
C TYR A 188 -1.34 -16.82 -14.13
N ALA A 189 -0.46 -15.87 -14.39
CA ALA A 189 -0.60 -14.96 -15.53
C ALA A 189 -0.61 -15.70 -16.86
N ALA A 190 0.29 -16.67 -17.06
CA ALA A 190 0.38 -17.46 -18.29
C ALA A 190 -0.89 -18.30 -18.52
N THR A 191 -1.41 -18.95 -17.48
CA THR A 191 -2.61 -19.80 -17.59
C THR A 191 -3.91 -19.04 -17.75
N HIS A 192 -3.94 -17.73 -17.37
CA HIS A 192 -5.14 -16.89 -17.45
C HIS A 192 -5.07 -15.79 -18.51
N GLY A 193 -4.06 -15.84 -19.39
CA GLY A 193 -3.89 -14.85 -20.47
C GLY A 193 -3.65 -13.42 -19.98
N ILE A 194 -2.94 -13.28 -18.86
CA ILE A 194 -2.61 -11.99 -18.25
C ILE A 194 -1.17 -11.62 -18.61
N VAL A 195 -0.94 -10.36 -18.91
CA VAL A 195 0.43 -9.87 -19.17
C VAL A 195 1.22 -9.87 -17.86
N TYR A 196 2.37 -10.51 -17.87
CA TYR A 196 3.30 -10.56 -16.74
C TYR A 196 4.55 -9.75 -17.02
N VAL A 197 4.97 -8.91 -16.06
CA VAL A 197 6.18 -8.10 -16.14
C VAL A 197 7.16 -8.55 -15.07
N ASP A 198 8.33 -9.06 -15.50
CA ASP A 198 9.35 -9.64 -14.63
C ASP A 198 10.43 -8.63 -14.26
N TYR A 199 10.16 -7.80 -13.25
CA TYR A 199 11.16 -6.91 -12.66
C TYR A 199 12.23 -7.68 -11.87
N HIS A 200 11.81 -8.78 -11.20
CA HIS A 200 12.68 -9.54 -10.33
C HIS A 200 13.91 -10.06 -11.07
N SER A 201 13.71 -10.73 -12.19
CA SER A 201 14.81 -11.26 -13.00
C SER A 201 15.73 -10.17 -13.58
N ALA A 202 15.19 -9.00 -13.85
CA ALA A 202 15.95 -7.86 -14.38
C ALA A 202 16.79 -7.13 -13.32
N MET A 203 16.45 -7.28 -12.04
CA MET A 203 16.99 -6.43 -10.98
C MET A 203 17.70 -7.20 -9.85
N ALA A 204 17.48 -8.51 -9.71
CA ALA A 204 18.05 -9.31 -8.65
C ALA A 204 19.59 -9.44 -8.74
N ASP A 205 20.24 -9.44 -7.60
CA ASP A 205 21.63 -9.87 -7.45
C ASP A 205 21.71 -11.40 -7.22
N GLU A 206 22.93 -11.91 -7.05
CA GLU A 206 23.20 -13.33 -6.82
C GLU A 206 22.53 -13.89 -5.55
N ARG A 207 22.22 -13.03 -4.57
CA ARG A 207 21.52 -13.37 -3.32
C ARG A 207 20.01 -13.19 -3.40
N GLN A 208 19.47 -12.95 -4.59
CA GLN A 208 18.05 -12.61 -4.82
C GLN A 208 17.62 -11.34 -4.11
N GLY A 209 18.56 -10.41 -3.86
CA GLY A 209 18.36 -9.10 -3.27
C GLY A 209 18.35 -8.00 -4.33
N LEU A 210 17.89 -6.81 -3.93
CA LEU A 210 17.97 -5.61 -4.75
C LEU A 210 19.33 -4.92 -4.51
N PRO A 211 20.24 -4.89 -5.51
CA PRO A 211 21.61 -4.41 -5.30
C PRO A 211 21.67 -2.90 -5.07
N ALA A 212 22.75 -2.44 -4.41
CA ALA A 212 22.96 -1.04 -4.03
C ALA A 212 22.88 -0.05 -5.21
N ARG A 213 23.22 -0.47 -6.44
CA ARG A 213 23.07 0.38 -7.63
C ARG A 213 21.61 0.76 -7.91
N TYR A 214 20.65 -0.05 -7.48
CA TYR A 214 19.21 0.16 -7.71
C TYR A 214 18.43 0.57 -6.45
N SER A 215 19.04 0.45 -5.25
CA SER A 215 18.36 0.75 -4.00
C SER A 215 19.34 1.14 -2.91
N SER A 216 19.00 2.10 -2.07
CA SER A 216 19.80 2.46 -0.90
C SER A 216 19.46 1.61 0.33
N ASP A 217 18.30 0.97 0.37
CA ASP A 217 17.83 0.19 1.52
C ASP A 217 17.59 -1.29 1.21
N GLY A 218 17.83 -1.70 -0.05
CA GLY A 218 17.66 -3.07 -0.52
C GLY A 218 16.21 -3.46 -0.83
N VAL A 219 15.26 -2.51 -0.81
CA VAL A 219 13.82 -2.75 -1.05
C VAL A 219 13.21 -1.73 -2.00
N HIS A 220 13.43 -0.43 -1.76
CA HIS A 220 12.86 0.65 -2.55
C HIS A 220 13.80 1.06 -3.68
N PRO A 221 13.37 0.99 -4.95
CA PRO A 221 14.19 1.44 -6.06
C PRO A 221 14.54 2.93 -5.94
N ASN A 222 15.78 3.26 -6.25
CA ASN A 222 16.19 4.62 -6.57
C ASN A 222 15.86 4.93 -8.03
N GLU A 223 16.23 6.12 -8.50
CA GLU A 223 15.98 6.54 -9.89
C GLU A 223 16.53 5.53 -10.93
N ALA A 224 17.74 5.01 -10.71
CA ALA A 224 18.34 4.02 -11.60
C ALA A 224 17.53 2.69 -11.61
N GLY A 225 16.98 2.29 -10.47
CA GLY A 225 16.09 1.13 -10.38
C GLY A 225 14.80 1.37 -11.17
N TYR A 226 14.17 2.53 -11.03
CA TYR A 226 12.96 2.86 -11.82
C TYR A 226 13.23 2.98 -13.31
N LEU A 227 14.42 3.43 -13.72
CA LEU A 227 14.82 3.43 -15.14
C LEU A 227 14.93 2.02 -15.74
N VAL A 228 15.26 1.02 -14.96
CA VAL A 228 15.20 -0.40 -15.39
C VAL A 228 13.74 -0.88 -15.49
N MET A 229 12.88 -0.50 -14.55
CA MET A 229 11.47 -0.91 -14.53
C MET A 229 10.64 -0.30 -15.64
N ALA A 230 10.91 0.97 -16.01
CA ALA A 230 10.09 1.74 -16.94
C ALA A 230 9.90 1.08 -18.32
N PRO A 231 10.94 0.66 -19.06
CA PRO A 231 10.74 0.03 -20.36
C PRO A 231 10.03 -1.33 -20.26
N LEU A 232 10.20 -2.06 -19.18
CA LEU A 232 9.55 -3.36 -18.97
C LEU A 232 8.04 -3.19 -18.82
N VAL A 233 7.60 -2.23 -17.99
CA VAL A 233 6.17 -1.97 -17.81
C VAL A 233 5.54 -1.35 -19.04
N GLU A 234 6.24 -0.49 -19.77
CA GLU A 234 5.76 0.10 -21.03
C GLU A 234 5.46 -0.98 -22.07
N ALA A 235 6.35 -1.98 -22.20
CA ALA A 235 6.12 -3.14 -23.05
C ALA A 235 4.87 -3.91 -22.61
N GLY A 236 4.75 -4.16 -21.30
CA GLY A 236 3.59 -4.86 -20.73
C GLY A 236 2.27 -4.11 -20.93
N VAL A 237 2.25 -2.79 -20.67
CA VAL A 237 1.06 -1.95 -20.92
C VAL A 237 0.68 -1.95 -22.40
N THR A 238 1.66 -1.82 -23.30
CA THR A 238 1.43 -1.85 -24.75
C THR A 238 0.81 -3.20 -25.17
N GLN A 239 1.31 -4.30 -24.63
CA GLN A 239 0.75 -5.62 -24.88
C GLN A 239 -0.70 -5.75 -24.35
N ALA A 240 -0.94 -5.30 -23.12
CA ALA A 240 -2.27 -5.34 -22.52
C ALA A 240 -3.30 -4.50 -23.27
N LEU A 241 -2.91 -3.33 -23.79
CA LEU A 241 -3.76 -2.47 -24.60
C LEU A 241 -4.13 -3.07 -25.97
N LYS A 242 -3.25 -3.89 -26.56
CA LYS A 242 -3.52 -4.59 -27.83
C LYS A 242 -4.42 -5.81 -27.68
N ALA A 243 -4.48 -6.40 -26.50
CA ALA A 243 -5.25 -7.61 -26.22
C ALA A 243 -6.70 -7.34 -25.77
N ARG A 244 -7.11 -6.08 -25.71
CA ARG A 244 -8.48 -5.63 -25.30
C ARG A 244 -9.51 -5.84 -26.37
#